data_9862ffa1f20151d4656dbee30c58bd28
#
_entry.id   9862ffa1f20151d4656dbee30c58bd28
#
_cell.length_a   1.000
_cell.length_b   1.000
_cell.length_c   1.000
_cell.angle_alpha   90.00
_cell.angle_beta   90.00
_cell.angle_gamma   90.00
#
_symmetry.space_group_name_H-M   'P 1'
#
loop_
_entity.id
_entity.type
_entity.pdbx_description
1 polymer ?
#
loop_
_entity_poly.entity_id
_entity_poly.type
_entity_poly.pdbx_seq_one_letter_code
_entity_poly.pdbx_strand_id
1 'polypeptide(L)'
;MTFICYPKCTTCQKAMKWLDENQIAYDLRDIKLGNPTYDELSAWYRRSGLLYKSMELKDKLPNMSEDEMLSLLATDGMLVKRPLLVGDDFVLVGFKESVWAERLKIG
;
A
#
# COMPACT_ATOMS: atom_id res chain seq x y z
N MET A 1 6.28 0.03 -11.96
CA MET A 1 5.71 0.20 -10.61
C MET A 1 4.48 -0.67 -10.45
N THR A 2 4.19 -1.07 -9.24
CA THR A 2 3.11 -2.00 -8.95
C THR A 2 2.01 -1.32 -8.14
N PHE A 3 0.78 -1.43 -8.63
CA PHE A 3 -0.41 -0.92 -7.93
C PHE A 3 -1.10 -2.11 -7.25
N ILE A 4 -1.08 -2.10 -5.93
CA ILE A 4 -1.65 -3.18 -5.12
C ILE A 4 -2.97 -2.72 -4.54
N CYS A 5 -4.04 -3.40 -4.87
CA CYS A 5 -5.39 -3.00 -4.46
C CYS A 5 -6.30 -4.19 -4.20
N TYR A 6 -7.44 -3.90 -3.58
CA TYR A 6 -8.54 -4.84 -3.48
C TYR A 6 -9.65 -4.36 -4.42
N PRO A 7 -10.08 -5.15 -5.40
CA PRO A 7 -11.01 -4.69 -6.43
C PRO A 7 -12.35 -4.14 -5.90
N LYS A 8 -12.79 -4.59 -4.75
CA LYS A 8 -14.03 -4.14 -4.13
C LYS A 8 -13.88 -2.89 -3.25
N CYS A 9 -12.65 -2.40 -3.08
CA CYS A 9 -12.37 -1.22 -2.27
C CYS A 9 -12.65 0.05 -3.06
N THR A 10 -13.54 0.91 -2.56
CA THR A 10 -13.89 2.16 -3.22
C THR A 10 -12.70 3.07 -3.42
N THR A 11 -11.83 3.19 -2.41
CA THR A 11 -10.63 4.02 -2.49
C THR A 11 -9.67 3.49 -3.55
N CYS A 12 -9.54 2.16 -3.65
CA CYS A 12 -8.71 1.53 -4.69
C CYS A 12 -9.26 1.84 -6.09
N GLN A 13 -10.57 1.79 -6.25
CA GLN A 13 -11.22 2.11 -7.54
C GLN A 13 -10.97 3.55 -7.95
N LYS A 14 -11.04 4.48 -7.00
CA LYS A 14 -10.77 5.90 -7.26
C LYS A 14 -9.31 6.10 -7.68
N ALA A 15 -8.39 5.44 -6.98
CA ALA A 15 -6.96 5.54 -7.29
C ALA A 15 -6.66 4.98 -8.67
N MET A 16 -7.25 3.82 -9.01
CA MET A 16 -7.06 3.20 -10.32
C MET A 16 -7.57 4.11 -11.44
N LYS A 17 -8.74 4.69 -11.26
CA LYS A 17 -9.31 5.63 -12.24
C LYS A 17 -8.38 6.82 -12.45
N TRP A 18 -7.85 7.38 -11.35
CA TRP A 18 -6.93 8.51 -11.42
C TRP A 18 -5.65 8.16 -12.17
N LEU A 19 -5.08 6.98 -11.89
CA LEU A 19 -3.89 6.50 -12.60
C LEU A 19 -4.17 6.37 -14.10
N ASP A 20 -5.31 5.78 -14.46
CA ASP A 20 -5.70 5.59 -15.86
C ASP A 20 -5.93 6.94 -16.56
N GLU A 21 -6.59 7.87 -15.91
CA GLU A 21 -6.86 9.21 -16.46
C GLU A 21 -5.55 9.99 -16.70
N ASN A 22 -4.54 9.77 -15.88
CA ASN A 22 -3.24 10.41 -16.02
C ASN A 22 -2.26 9.60 -16.87
N GLN A 23 -2.73 8.51 -17.48
CA GLN A 23 -1.95 7.66 -18.39
C GLN A 23 -0.69 7.10 -17.75
N ILE A 24 -0.80 6.73 -16.48
CA ILE A 24 0.32 6.15 -15.71
C ILE A 24 0.30 4.64 -15.87
N ALA A 25 1.40 4.08 -16.37
CA ALA A 25 1.54 2.62 -16.51
C ALA A 25 1.86 1.99 -15.16
N TYR A 26 1.21 0.87 -14.87
CA TYR A 26 1.45 0.12 -13.64
C TYR A 26 1.10 -1.34 -13.85
N ASP A 27 1.71 -2.20 -13.02
CA ASP A 27 1.32 -3.60 -12.93
C ASP A 27 0.28 -3.74 -11.82
N LEU A 28 -0.83 -4.40 -12.13
CA LEU A 28 -1.92 -4.58 -11.17
C LEU A 28 -1.70 -5.84 -10.35
N ARG A 29 -1.81 -5.70 -9.02
CA ARG A 29 -1.72 -6.85 -8.10
C ARG A 29 -2.88 -6.79 -7.12
N ASP A 30 -3.66 -7.89 -7.06
CA ASP A 30 -4.74 -8.05 -6.09
C ASP A 30 -4.12 -8.39 -4.73
N ILE A 31 -4.41 -7.57 -3.72
CA ILE A 31 -3.80 -7.73 -2.40
C ILE A 31 -4.24 -9.00 -1.69
N LYS A 32 -5.42 -9.52 -2.04
CA LYS A 32 -5.95 -10.74 -1.44
C LYS A 32 -5.39 -12.00 -2.12
N LEU A 33 -5.33 -12.00 -3.45
CA LEU A 33 -4.82 -13.13 -4.21
C LEU A 33 -3.30 -13.17 -4.24
N GLY A 34 -2.67 -11.99 -4.29
CA GLY A 34 -1.22 -11.84 -4.27
C GLY A 34 -0.77 -11.22 -2.95
N ASN A 35 -1.03 -11.89 -1.83
CA ASN A 35 -0.74 -11.38 -0.50
C ASN A 35 0.71 -10.97 -0.35
N PRO A 36 0.99 -9.76 0.17
CA PRO A 36 2.37 -9.34 0.41
C PRO A 36 3.12 -10.28 1.34
N THR A 37 4.39 -10.51 1.04
CA THR A 37 5.26 -11.33 1.87
C THR A 37 5.86 -10.50 2.99
N TYR A 38 6.43 -11.18 4.00
CA TYR A 38 7.16 -10.51 5.07
C TYR A 38 8.29 -9.63 4.51
N ASP A 39 9.08 -10.16 3.57
CA ASP A 39 10.20 -9.42 3.00
C ASP A 39 9.74 -8.17 2.25
N GLU A 40 8.66 -8.29 1.48
CA GLU A 40 8.07 -7.15 0.79
C GLU A 40 7.59 -6.09 1.77
N LEU A 41 6.83 -6.49 2.78
CA LEU A 41 6.31 -5.58 3.79
C LEU A 41 7.42 -4.89 4.57
N SER A 42 8.48 -5.62 4.91
CA SER A 42 9.64 -5.07 5.59
C SER A 42 10.31 -3.98 4.76
N ALA A 43 10.52 -4.23 3.47
CA ALA A 43 11.11 -3.26 2.56
C ALA A 43 10.21 -2.02 2.41
N TRP A 44 8.91 -2.22 2.27
CA TRP A 44 7.95 -1.12 2.13
C TRP A 44 7.86 -0.29 3.41
N TYR A 45 7.89 -0.94 4.57
CA TYR A 45 7.89 -0.27 5.85
C TYR A 45 9.09 0.66 5.99
N ARG A 46 10.27 0.20 5.60
CA ARG A 46 11.49 1.01 5.65
C ARG A 46 11.41 2.24 4.76
N ARG A 47 10.73 2.12 3.61
CA ARG A 47 10.59 3.24 2.66
C ARG A 47 9.52 4.23 3.06
N SER A 48 8.38 3.75 3.56
CA SER A 48 7.23 4.61 3.85
C SER A 48 7.13 5.02 5.31
N GLY A 49 7.54 4.14 6.22
CA GLY A 49 7.41 4.35 7.66
C GLY A 49 5.97 4.41 8.16
N LEU A 50 4.99 4.22 7.29
CA LEU A 50 3.59 4.50 7.57
C LEU A 50 2.66 3.28 7.53
N LEU A 51 3.14 2.11 7.12
CA LEU A 51 2.27 0.95 6.95
C LEU A 51 1.43 0.65 8.19
N TYR A 52 2.06 0.68 9.37
CA TYR A 52 1.38 0.33 10.61
C TYR A 52 0.41 1.41 11.08
N LYS A 53 0.71 2.70 10.83
CA LYS A 53 -0.17 3.80 11.25
C LYS A 53 -1.49 3.79 10.51
N SER A 54 -1.56 3.03 9.44
CA SER A 54 -2.68 3.01 8.52
C SER A 54 -3.53 1.78 8.66
N MET A 55 -3.28 0.95 9.69
CA MET A 55 -3.93 -0.33 9.82
C MET A 55 -5.00 -0.33 10.88
N GLU A 56 -5.92 -1.30 10.76
CA GLU A 56 -6.93 -1.54 11.77
C GLU A 56 -6.33 -2.13 13.05
N LEU A 57 -5.02 -2.32 13.09
CA LEU A 57 -4.29 -2.88 14.22
C LEU A 57 -3.69 -1.83 15.16
N LYS A 58 -3.96 -0.55 14.94
CA LYS A 58 -3.36 0.52 15.73
C LYS A 58 -3.57 0.36 17.23
N ASP A 59 -4.67 -0.25 17.63
CA ASP A 59 -4.95 -0.52 19.05
C ASP A 59 -4.03 -1.57 19.63
N LYS A 60 -3.45 -2.43 18.79
CA LYS A 60 -2.53 -3.50 19.20
C LYS A 60 -1.07 -3.09 19.06
N LEU A 61 -0.78 -2.03 18.31
CA LEU A 61 0.58 -1.61 17.99
C LEU A 61 1.47 -1.32 19.20
N PRO A 62 0.97 -0.69 20.28
CA PRO A 62 1.82 -0.43 21.44
C PRO A 62 2.39 -1.70 22.08
N ASN A 63 1.75 -2.85 21.81
CA ASN A 63 2.12 -4.12 22.40
C ASN A 63 2.79 -5.08 21.42
N MET A 64 3.07 -4.60 20.19
CA MET A 64 3.66 -5.42 19.13
C MET A 64 5.00 -4.87 18.70
N SER A 65 5.98 -5.76 18.52
CA SER A 65 7.23 -5.40 17.87
C SER A 65 7.01 -5.23 16.36
N GLU A 66 7.97 -4.60 15.69
CA GLU A 66 7.93 -4.48 14.23
C GLU A 66 7.84 -5.85 13.56
N ASP A 67 8.64 -6.80 14.03
CA ASP A 67 8.64 -8.16 13.50
C ASP A 67 7.27 -8.83 13.63
N GLU A 68 6.64 -8.73 14.82
CA GLU A 68 5.31 -9.28 15.03
C GLU A 68 4.27 -8.64 14.12
N MET A 69 4.34 -7.33 13.97
CA MET A 69 3.44 -6.58 13.09
C MET A 69 3.59 -7.04 11.64
N LEU A 70 4.82 -7.09 11.14
CA LEU A 70 5.08 -7.48 9.75
C LEU A 70 4.68 -8.93 9.51
N SER A 71 4.93 -9.81 10.47
CA SER A 71 4.53 -11.21 10.38
C SER A 71 3.01 -11.35 10.30
N LEU A 72 2.29 -10.59 11.11
CA LEU A 72 0.83 -10.59 11.08
C LEU A 72 0.28 -10.10 9.74
N LEU A 73 0.85 -9.04 9.20
CA LEU A 73 0.45 -8.50 7.90
C LEU A 73 0.70 -9.47 6.76
N ALA A 74 1.77 -10.26 6.87
CA ALA A 74 2.09 -11.26 5.87
C ALA A 74 1.10 -12.42 5.87
N THR A 75 0.31 -12.59 6.94
CA THR A 75 -0.71 -13.63 7.00
C THR A 75 -2.02 -13.21 6.33
N ASP A 76 -2.30 -11.91 6.24
CA ASP A 76 -3.55 -11.41 5.66
C ASP A 76 -3.36 -10.01 5.09
N GLY A 77 -3.29 -9.92 3.77
CA GLY A 77 -3.13 -8.66 3.06
C GLY A 77 -4.28 -7.68 3.30
N MET A 78 -5.44 -8.17 3.72
CA MET A 78 -6.58 -7.30 4.01
C MET A 78 -6.35 -6.44 5.25
N LEU A 79 -5.35 -6.76 6.05
CA LEU A 79 -4.95 -5.95 7.21
C LEU A 79 -4.07 -4.76 6.80
N VAL A 80 -3.54 -4.79 5.60
CA VAL A 80 -2.68 -3.71 5.08
C VAL A 80 -3.56 -2.61 4.49
N LYS A 81 -3.20 -1.35 4.75
CA LYS A 81 -3.93 -0.22 4.18
C LYS A 81 -3.79 -0.21 2.67
N ARG A 82 -4.87 0.01 1.98
CA ARG A 82 -4.98 0.00 0.52
C ARG A 82 -5.43 1.35 -0.01
N PRO A 83 -5.10 1.68 -1.25
CA PRO A 83 -4.17 0.97 -2.13
C PRO A 83 -2.71 1.25 -1.79
N LEU A 84 -1.81 0.43 -2.36
CA LEU A 84 -0.38 0.65 -2.30
C LEU A 84 0.13 0.92 -3.72
N LEU A 85 1.02 1.88 -3.86
CA LEU A 85 1.72 2.10 -5.12
C LEU A 85 3.21 1.97 -4.84
N VAL A 86 3.80 0.89 -5.36
CA VAL A 86 5.20 0.55 -5.11
C VAL A 86 6.04 0.87 -6.35
N GLY A 87 6.92 1.84 -6.21
CA GLY A 87 7.91 2.20 -7.22
C GLY A 87 9.29 1.69 -6.86
N ASP A 88 10.29 2.02 -7.68
CA ASP A 88 11.66 1.57 -7.46
C ASP A 88 12.26 2.15 -6.19
N ASP A 89 11.91 3.38 -5.85
CA ASP A 89 12.47 4.12 -4.72
C ASP A 89 11.43 4.71 -3.78
N PHE A 90 10.16 4.32 -3.93
CA PHE A 90 9.10 4.85 -3.10
C PHE A 90 7.96 3.84 -2.88
N VAL A 91 7.21 4.06 -1.81
CA VAL A 91 5.97 3.33 -1.54
C VAL A 91 4.94 4.35 -1.06
N LEU A 92 3.79 4.41 -1.75
CA LEU A 92 2.67 5.25 -1.36
C LEU A 92 1.60 4.36 -0.73
N VAL A 93 1.12 4.73 0.45
CA VAL A 93 0.14 3.95 1.22
C VAL A 93 -1.14 4.77 1.35
N GLY A 94 -2.25 4.20 0.92
CA GLY A 94 -3.52 4.91 0.85
C GLY A 94 -3.51 5.89 -0.30
N PHE A 95 -4.68 6.35 -0.73
CA PHE A 95 -4.77 7.27 -1.86
C PHE A 95 -5.02 8.70 -1.40
N LYS A 96 -4.05 9.57 -1.66
CA LYS A 96 -4.20 11.02 -1.57
C LYS A 96 -3.71 11.59 -2.89
N GLU A 97 -4.64 12.10 -3.67
CA GLU A 97 -4.36 12.58 -5.03
C GLU A 97 -3.19 13.58 -5.06
N SER A 98 -3.19 14.56 -4.16
CA SER A 98 -2.13 15.56 -4.11
C SER A 98 -0.74 14.96 -3.85
N VAL A 99 -0.66 13.98 -2.95
CA VAL A 99 0.59 13.29 -2.62
C VAL A 99 1.08 12.46 -3.80
N TRP A 100 0.16 11.73 -4.44
CA TRP A 100 0.50 10.89 -5.59
C TRP A 100 0.93 11.74 -6.79
N ALA A 101 0.21 12.85 -7.04
CA ALA A 101 0.57 13.78 -8.11
C ALA A 101 1.98 14.34 -7.92
N GLU A 102 2.31 14.75 -6.70
CA GLU A 102 3.62 15.27 -6.38
C GLU A 102 4.72 14.22 -6.58
N ARG A 103 4.49 13.00 -6.07
CA ARG A 103 5.49 11.94 -6.18
C ARG A 103 5.71 11.50 -7.63
N LEU A 104 4.63 11.44 -8.41
CA LEU A 104 4.69 11.03 -9.81
C LEU A 104 4.97 12.19 -10.76
N LYS A 105 5.14 13.40 -10.22
CA LYS A 105 5.45 14.62 -10.98
C LYS A 105 4.41 14.95 -12.04
N ILE A 106 3.15 14.78 -11.68
CA ILE A 106 2.02 15.15 -12.52
C ILE A 106 1.61 16.58 -12.17
N GLY A 107 1.65 17.43 -13.14
CA GLY A 107 1.48 18.87 -13.02
C GLY A 107 0.22 19.40 -12.42
#